data_8a6175bb1eb9c21c1b7cfcbd0e3260b2
#
_entry.id   8a6175bb1eb9c21c1b7cfcbd0e3260b2
#
_cell.length_a   1.000
_cell.length_b   1.000
_cell.length_c   1.000
_cell.angle_alpha   90.00
_cell.angle_beta   90.00
_cell.angle_gamma   90.00
#
_symmetry.space_group_name_H-M   'P 1'
#
loop_
_entity.id
_entity.type
_entity.pdbx_description
1 polymer ?
#
loop_
_entity_poly.entity_id
_entity_poly.type
_entity_poly.pdbx_seq_one_letter_code
_entity_poly.pdbx_strand_id
1 'polypeptide(L)'
;ISGVLILLIVLIAACNGTPAAATVAGDDSVTQRRITVTGTGQVKVVPDIAYINIGVRNQDFDVTKALEQNTLQAEAVKEELVNAGVAAEDIQTSSFNVYPQYSYDYQGNIIDTVFVVENNVYVTVRNLDDLGILLGKVTESGANSIYGISFNVTDKTEALTQSRELALDNAKVQAQ
;
A
#
# COMPACT_ATOMS: atom_id res chain seq x y z
N ILE A 1 78.38 7.75 53.97
CA ILE A 1 77.93 8.03 55.33
C ILE A 1 76.61 7.31 55.50
N SER A 2 76.65 6.26 56.46
CA SER A 2 75.56 5.68 57.26
C SER A 2 74.29 5.25 56.46
N GLY A 3 73.97 4.02 56.23
CA GLY A 3 73.90 2.87 57.12
C GLY A 3 72.56 2.86 57.83
N VAL A 4 71.64 2.03 57.47
CA VAL A 4 70.78 1.29 58.39
C VAL A 4 70.14 0.09 57.68
N LEU A 5 70.53 -1.05 58.14
CA LEU A 5 70.04 -2.38 57.79
C LEU A 5 68.72 -2.56 58.59
N ILE A 6 67.62 -2.73 57.87
CA ILE A 6 66.34 -3.16 58.47
C ILE A 6 66.00 -4.53 57.91
N LEU A 7 65.98 -5.48 58.81
CA LEU A 7 65.62 -6.89 58.69
C LEU A 7 64.09 -7.02 58.40
N LEU A 8 63.71 -7.48 57.25
CA LEU A 8 62.32 -7.75 56.96
C LEU A 8 62.03 -9.26 57.17
N ILE A 9 61.29 -9.57 58.19
CA ILE A 9 60.78 -10.89 58.55
C ILE A 9 59.59 -11.17 57.61
N VAL A 10 59.75 -12.14 56.70
CA VAL A 10 58.63 -12.61 55.83
C VAL A 10 57.83 -13.65 56.62
N LEU A 11 56.62 -13.31 57.02
CA LEU A 11 55.59 -14.24 57.50
C LEU A 11 54.95 -14.93 56.29
N ILE A 12 55.23 -16.20 56.13
CA ILE A 12 54.50 -17.05 55.12
C ILE A 12 53.24 -17.56 55.86
N ALA A 13 52.11 -16.95 55.54
CA ALA A 13 50.80 -17.50 55.89
C ALA A 13 50.37 -18.48 54.84
N ALA A 14 50.40 -19.76 55.15
CA ALA A 14 49.79 -20.81 54.25
C ALA A 14 48.31 -20.76 54.39
N CYS A 15 47.64 -20.23 53.31
CA CYS A 15 46.21 -20.36 53.17
C CYS A 15 45.92 -21.73 52.52
N ASN A 16 45.54 -22.70 53.32
CA ASN A 16 44.85 -23.90 52.84
C ASN A 16 43.43 -23.54 52.42
N GLY A 17 43.28 -23.08 51.21
CA GLY A 17 42.00 -22.94 50.53
C GLY A 17 41.56 -24.30 50.03
N THR A 18 40.57 -24.92 50.68
CA THR A 18 39.83 -26.04 50.10
C THR A 18 39.21 -25.60 48.81
N PRO A 19 39.36 -26.30 47.69
CA PRO A 19 38.66 -25.98 46.47
C PRO A 19 37.17 -26.19 46.73
N ALA A 20 36.41 -25.09 46.75
CA ALA A 20 34.95 -25.16 46.69
C ALA A 20 34.61 -25.79 45.33
N ALA A 21 34.06 -26.99 45.38
CA ALA A 21 33.48 -27.58 44.21
C ALA A 21 32.38 -26.62 43.68
N ALA A 22 32.66 -25.94 42.58
CA ALA A 22 31.65 -25.22 41.85
C ALA A 22 30.59 -26.26 41.41
N THR A 23 29.48 -26.30 42.12
CA THR A 23 28.28 -26.97 41.60
C THR A 23 27.91 -26.20 40.31
N VAL A 24 28.25 -26.79 39.18
CA VAL A 24 27.66 -26.41 37.92
C VAL A 24 26.16 -26.63 38.10
N ALA A 25 25.42 -25.55 38.36
CA ALA A 25 23.99 -25.57 38.21
C ALA A 25 23.74 -25.98 36.78
N GLY A 26 23.29 -27.22 36.57
CA GLY A 26 22.86 -27.67 35.28
C GLY A 26 21.79 -26.69 34.80
N ASP A 27 22.08 -25.98 33.77
CA ASP A 27 21.08 -25.25 33.03
C ASP A 27 20.11 -26.31 32.45
N ASP A 28 19.07 -26.63 33.26
CA ASP A 28 17.89 -27.32 32.77
C ASP A 28 17.16 -26.40 31.77
N SER A 29 17.85 -26.01 30.69
CA SER A 29 17.22 -25.49 29.52
C SER A 29 16.36 -26.63 28.97
N VAL A 30 15.14 -26.72 29.48
CA VAL A 30 14.11 -27.55 28.88
C VAL A 30 14.01 -27.14 27.42
N THR A 31 14.68 -27.90 26.56
CA THR A 31 14.63 -27.70 25.12
C THR A 31 13.15 -27.94 24.72
N GLN A 32 12.35 -26.89 24.77
CA GLN A 32 10.97 -26.96 24.34
C GLN A 32 10.99 -27.36 22.87
N ARG A 33 10.53 -28.57 22.60
CA ARG A 33 10.30 -28.97 21.19
C ARG A 33 9.24 -28.07 20.63
N ARG A 34 9.61 -27.23 19.67
CA ARG A 34 8.74 -26.27 19.05
C ARG A 34 8.55 -26.66 17.59
N ILE A 35 7.28 -26.70 17.17
CA ILE A 35 6.90 -26.83 15.77
C ILE A 35 6.32 -25.50 15.33
N THR A 36 6.71 -25.02 14.15
CA THR A 36 6.13 -23.83 13.53
C THR A 36 5.43 -24.27 12.26
N VAL A 37 4.13 -23.94 12.17
CA VAL A 37 3.29 -24.23 11.01
C VAL A 37 2.64 -22.94 10.52
N THR A 38 2.33 -22.88 9.23
CA THR A 38 1.63 -21.75 8.62
C THR A 38 0.28 -22.24 8.10
N GLY A 39 -0.81 -21.75 8.71
CA GLY A 39 -2.15 -22.02 8.22
C GLY A 39 -2.62 -20.97 7.23
N THR A 40 -3.42 -21.39 6.26
CA THR A 40 -4.07 -20.52 5.29
C THR A 40 -5.58 -20.65 5.39
N GLY A 41 -6.30 -19.52 5.30
CA GLY A 41 -7.75 -19.46 5.26
C GLY A 41 -8.20 -18.55 4.12
N GLN A 42 -9.18 -18.98 3.35
CA GLN A 42 -9.68 -18.25 2.19
C GLN A 42 -11.20 -18.18 2.23
N VAL A 43 -11.75 -16.97 2.08
CA VAL A 43 -13.19 -16.70 2.03
C VAL A 43 -13.49 -15.95 0.72
N LYS A 44 -14.51 -16.38 0.02
CA LYS A 44 -15.01 -15.68 -1.17
C LYS A 44 -16.08 -14.68 -0.74
N VAL A 45 -15.95 -13.45 -1.20
CA VAL A 45 -16.92 -12.39 -0.95
C VAL A 45 -17.46 -11.84 -2.27
N VAL A 46 -18.69 -11.36 -2.28
CA VAL A 46 -19.27 -10.67 -3.41
C VAL A 46 -18.95 -9.18 -3.22
N PRO A 47 -18.35 -8.51 -4.23
CA PRO A 47 -18.10 -7.07 -4.17
C PRO A 47 -19.41 -6.26 -4.07
N ASP A 48 -19.37 -5.17 -3.31
CA ASP A 48 -20.46 -4.20 -3.16
C ASP A 48 -20.06 -2.77 -3.59
N ILE A 49 -18.76 -2.55 -3.88
CA ILE A 49 -18.24 -1.29 -4.39
C ILE A 49 -17.25 -1.52 -5.54
N ALA A 50 -17.11 -0.51 -6.40
CA ALA A 50 -16.04 -0.42 -7.37
C ALA A 50 -15.28 0.90 -7.24
N TYR A 51 -13.98 0.84 -7.49
CA TYR A 51 -13.10 1.99 -7.63
C TYR A 51 -12.72 2.16 -9.09
N ILE A 52 -12.77 3.38 -9.58
CA ILE A 52 -12.53 3.68 -11.00
C ILE A 52 -11.76 4.99 -11.11
N ASN A 53 -10.79 5.05 -12.01
CA ASN A 53 -10.23 6.32 -12.45
C ASN A 53 -10.96 6.78 -13.71
N ILE A 54 -11.56 7.95 -13.64
CA ILE A 54 -12.28 8.60 -14.74
C ILE A 54 -11.60 9.94 -15.00
N GLY A 55 -11.29 10.22 -16.25
CA GLY A 55 -10.57 11.44 -16.58
C GLY A 55 -10.90 12.02 -17.94
N VAL A 56 -10.41 13.23 -18.07
CA VAL A 56 -10.47 14.01 -19.32
C VAL A 56 -9.05 14.35 -19.74
N ARG A 57 -8.71 14.03 -20.97
CA ARG A 57 -7.47 14.37 -21.61
C ARG A 57 -7.73 15.22 -22.84
N ASN A 58 -7.19 16.45 -22.86
CA ASN A 58 -7.26 17.36 -24.01
C ASN A 58 -5.85 17.71 -24.48
N GLN A 59 -5.77 18.11 -25.74
CA GLN A 59 -4.52 18.61 -26.29
C GLN A 59 -4.80 19.74 -27.27
N ASP A 60 -3.95 20.76 -27.25
CA ASP A 60 -3.97 21.89 -28.20
C ASP A 60 -2.53 22.42 -28.36
N PHE A 61 -2.29 23.16 -29.45
CA PHE A 61 -1.02 23.90 -29.66
C PHE A 61 -0.88 25.05 -28.67
N ASP A 62 -1.99 25.57 -28.16
CA ASP A 62 -2.06 26.61 -27.12
C ASP A 62 -2.43 25.98 -25.78
N VAL A 63 -1.53 26.12 -24.81
CA VAL A 63 -1.74 25.57 -23.45
C VAL A 63 -2.99 26.14 -22.78
N THR A 64 -3.30 27.43 -23.03
CA THR A 64 -4.48 28.07 -22.44
C THR A 64 -5.77 27.43 -22.97
N LYS A 65 -5.84 27.17 -24.27
CA LYS A 65 -6.99 26.49 -24.89
C LYS A 65 -7.12 25.05 -24.40
N ALA A 66 -6.02 24.32 -24.31
CA ALA A 66 -6.04 22.96 -23.75
C ALA A 66 -6.56 22.94 -22.32
N LEU A 67 -6.15 23.91 -21.48
CA LEU A 67 -6.62 24.06 -20.10
C LEU A 67 -8.11 24.40 -20.02
N GLU A 68 -8.57 25.38 -20.81
CA GLU A 68 -9.98 25.78 -20.85
C GLU A 68 -10.90 24.61 -21.26
N GLN A 69 -10.55 23.91 -22.32
CA GLN A 69 -11.30 22.75 -22.80
C GLN A 69 -11.36 21.64 -21.75
N ASN A 70 -10.20 21.36 -21.12
CA ASN A 70 -10.12 20.32 -20.09
C ASN A 70 -10.96 20.68 -18.87
N THR A 71 -10.92 21.94 -18.42
CA THR A 71 -11.69 22.39 -17.28
C THR A 71 -13.19 22.22 -17.53
N LEU A 72 -13.69 22.71 -18.67
CA LEU A 72 -15.10 22.60 -19.04
C LEU A 72 -15.59 21.14 -19.10
N GLN A 73 -14.81 20.27 -19.71
CA GLN A 73 -15.16 18.86 -19.82
C GLN A 73 -15.09 18.13 -18.47
N ALA A 74 -14.06 18.44 -17.65
CA ALA A 74 -13.93 17.84 -16.32
C ALA A 74 -15.08 18.24 -15.38
N GLU A 75 -15.55 19.49 -15.47
CA GLU A 75 -16.74 19.96 -14.74
C GLU A 75 -18.00 19.21 -15.20
N ALA A 76 -18.22 19.08 -16.50
CA ALA A 76 -19.36 18.33 -17.05
C ALA A 76 -19.35 16.85 -16.62
N VAL A 77 -18.19 16.21 -16.63
CA VAL A 77 -18.02 14.81 -16.17
C VAL A 77 -18.33 14.70 -14.67
N LYS A 78 -17.86 15.67 -13.85
CA LYS A 78 -18.14 15.70 -12.42
C LYS A 78 -19.63 15.91 -12.12
N GLU A 79 -20.27 16.81 -12.83
CA GLU A 79 -21.72 17.02 -12.71
C GLU A 79 -22.51 15.76 -13.08
N GLU A 80 -22.12 15.07 -14.16
CA GLU A 80 -22.80 13.83 -14.55
C GLU A 80 -22.59 12.69 -13.55
N LEU A 81 -21.41 12.59 -12.93
CA LEU A 81 -21.17 11.63 -11.83
C LEU A 81 -22.14 11.86 -10.67
N VAL A 82 -22.32 13.12 -10.26
CA VAL A 82 -23.26 13.49 -9.18
C VAL A 82 -24.71 13.21 -9.61
N ASN A 83 -25.11 13.59 -10.84
CA ASN A 83 -26.44 13.35 -11.38
C ASN A 83 -26.77 11.85 -11.51
N ALA A 84 -25.74 11.04 -11.74
CA ALA A 84 -25.87 9.59 -11.78
C ALA A 84 -25.87 8.94 -10.37
N GLY A 85 -25.86 9.74 -9.30
CA GLY A 85 -26.01 9.29 -7.92
C GLY A 85 -24.72 8.97 -7.19
N VAL A 86 -23.54 9.33 -7.75
CA VAL A 86 -22.27 9.23 -7.02
C VAL A 86 -22.20 10.36 -5.99
N ALA A 87 -21.97 10.03 -4.72
CA ALA A 87 -21.82 11.03 -3.67
C ALA A 87 -20.58 11.90 -3.92
N ALA A 88 -20.67 13.20 -3.62
CA ALA A 88 -19.56 14.13 -3.86
C ALA A 88 -18.28 13.75 -3.10
N GLU A 89 -18.41 13.13 -1.94
CA GLU A 89 -17.31 12.58 -1.13
C GLU A 89 -16.62 11.37 -1.76
N ASP A 90 -17.32 10.65 -2.62
CA ASP A 90 -16.82 9.49 -3.38
C ASP A 90 -16.11 9.90 -4.70
N ILE A 91 -16.03 11.20 -5.00
CA ILE A 91 -15.34 11.77 -6.16
C ILE A 91 -14.14 12.57 -5.69
N GLN A 92 -12.94 12.05 -5.90
CA GLN A 92 -11.69 12.67 -5.45
C GLN A 92 -10.76 12.93 -6.63
N THR A 93 -10.23 14.14 -6.76
CA THR A 93 -9.21 14.42 -7.78
C THR A 93 -7.97 13.58 -7.47
N SER A 94 -7.57 12.74 -8.41
CA SER A 94 -6.41 11.86 -8.27
C SER A 94 -5.16 12.41 -8.93
N SER A 95 -5.30 13.12 -10.05
CA SER A 95 -4.17 13.78 -10.71
C SER A 95 -4.63 14.92 -11.62
N PHE A 96 -3.77 15.93 -11.73
CA PHE A 96 -3.88 16.99 -12.71
C PHE A 96 -2.51 17.27 -13.29
N ASN A 97 -2.35 17.07 -14.61
CA ASN A 97 -1.07 17.20 -15.28
C ASN A 97 -1.19 18.10 -16.50
N VAL A 98 -0.17 18.90 -16.74
CA VAL A 98 0.00 19.70 -17.96
C VAL A 98 1.43 19.52 -18.44
N TYR A 99 1.60 19.06 -19.67
CA TYR A 99 2.93 18.82 -20.22
C TYR A 99 2.95 18.98 -21.75
N PRO A 100 4.10 19.37 -22.33
CA PRO A 100 4.27 19.36 -23.77
C PRO A 100 4.49 17.93 -24.28
N GLN A 101 3.88 17.60 -25.39
CA GLN A 101 4.10 16.39 -26.17
C GLN A 101 4.73 16.75 -27.49
N TYR A 102 5.87 16.15 -27.80
CA TYR A 102 6.66 16.40 -29.01
C TYR A 102 6.41 15.29 -30.02
N SER A 103 6.22 15.70 -31.28
CA SER A 103 6.23 14.79 -32.43
C SER A 103 7.57 14.91 -33.14
N TYR A 104 8.12 13.79 -33.61
CA TYR A 104 9.45 13.73 -34.24
C TYR A 104 9.37 13.20 -35.64
N ASP A 105 10.24 13.71 -36.53
CA ASP A 105 10.48 13.11 -37.83
C ASP A 105 11.37 11.85 -37.72
N TYR A 106 11.56 11.17 -38.85
CA TYR A 106 12.41 9.96 -38.91
C TYR A 106 13.91 10.25 -38.70
N GLN A 107 14.31 11.53 -38.65
CA GLN A 107 15.68 11.97 -38.35
C GLN A 107 15.85 12.35 -36.87
N GLY A 108 14.76 12.37 -36.08
CA GLY A 108 14.76 12.74 -34.69
C GLY A 108 14.61 14.24 -34.41
N ASN A 109 14.25 15.05 -35.43
CA ASN A 109 13.95 16.46 -35.20
C ASN A 109 12.50 16.65 -34.76
N ILE A 110 12.27 17.60 -33.85
CA ILE A 110 10.93 17.98 -33.42
C ILE A 110 10.22 18.66 -34.60
N ILE A 111 9.10 18.11 -35.03
CA ILE A 111 8.26 18.66 -36.09
C ILE A 111 7.02 19.37 -35.57
N ASP A 112 6.63 19.01 -34.34
CA ASP A 112 5.44 19.56 -33.71
C ASP A 112 5.49 19.49 -32.19
N THR A 113 4.75 20.39 -31.51
CA THR A 113 4.60 20.43 -30.07
C THR A 113 3.16 20.76 -29.73
N VAL A 114 2.47 19.85 -29.02
CA VAL A 114 1.15 20.11 -28.46
C VAL A 114 1.23 20.06 -26.94
N PHE A 115 0.37 20.82 -26.27
CA PHE A 115 0.23 20.78 -24.82
C PHE A 115 -0.91 19.83 -24.47
N VAL A 116 -0.60 18.87 -23.60
CA VAL A 116 -1.55 17.90 -23.10
C VAL A 116 -1.96 18.30 -21.70
N VAL A 117 -3.26 18.28 -21.44
CA VAL A 117 -3.85 18.46 -20.10
C VAL A 117 -4.64 17.21 -19.74
N GLU A 118 -4.31 16.65 -18.59
CA GLU A 118 -4.98 15.48 -18.04
C GLU A 118 -5.53 15.81 -16.66
N ASN A 119 -6.82 15.56 -16.46
CA ASN A 119 -7.53 15.74 -15.20
C ASN A 119 -8.26 14.43 -14.87
N ASN A 120 -7.86 13.78 -13.80
CA ASN A 120 -8.41 12.49 -13.41
C ASN A 120 -9.02 12.57 -12.02
N VAL A 121 -10.16 11.91 -11.85
CA VAL A 121 -10.81 11.69 -10.58
C VAL A 121 -10.85 10.21 -10.24
N TYR A 122 -10.66 9.90 -8.97
CA TYR A 122 -10.88 8.59 -8.41
C TYR A 122 -12.29 8.53 -7.86
N VAL A 123 -13.08 7.58 -8.34
CA VAL A 123 -14.51 7.48 -8.07
C VAL A 123 -14.80 6.18 -7.36
N THR A 124 -15.54 6.26 -6.23
CA THR A 124 -16.10 5.09 -5.55
C THR A 124 -17.55 4.92 -5.97
N VAL A 125 -17.85 3.84 -6.69
CA VAL A 125 -19.21 3.49 -7.13
C VAL A 125 -19.78 2.44 -6.18
N ARG A 126 -20.90 2.78 -5.51
CA ARG A 126 -21.57 1.92 -4.53
C ARG A 126 -22.74 1.15 -5.13
N ASN A 127 -23.27 1.58 -6.25
CA ASN A 127 -24.29 0.86 -7.00
C ASN A 127 -23.65 0.21 -8.23
N LEU A 128 -23.31 -1.07 -8.10
CA LEU A 128 -22.62 -1.81 -9.15
C LEU A 128 -23.55 -2.20 -10.31
N ASP A 129 -24.86 -2.28 -10.06
CA ASP A 129 -25.82 -2.66 -11.08
C ASP A 129 -25.92 -1.60 -12.20
N ASP A 130 -25.75 -0.33 -11.84
CA ASP A 130 -25.82 0.79 -12.77
C ASP A 130 -24.44 1.20 -13.32
N LEU A 131 -23.36 0.50 -12.96
CA LEU A 131 -21.99 0.85 -13.33
C LEU A 131 -21.83 1.05 -14.85
N GLY A 132 -22.40 0.17 -15.66
CA GLY A 132 -22.32 0.28 -17.12
C GLY A 132 -23.02 1.53 -17.66
N ILE A 133 -24.18 1.88 -17.09
CA ILE A 133 -24.95 3.08 -17.45
C ILE A 133 -24.15 4.33 -17.05
N LEU A 134 -23.58 4.34 -15.84
CA LEU A 134 -22.74 5.42 -15.35
C LEU A 134 -21.57 5.70 -16.30
N LEU A 135 -20.84 4.66 -16.71
CA LEU A 135 -19.69 4.79 -17.61
C LEU A 135 -20.12 5.31 -19.00
N GLY A 136 -21.28 4.91 -19.51
CA GLY A 136 -21.85 5.47 -20.72
C GLY A 136 -22.08 6.97 -20.62
N LYS A 137 -22.80 7.41 -19.59
CA LYS A 137 -23.14 8.82 -19.36
C LYS A 137 -21.92 9.72 -19.17
N VAL A 138 -20.93 9.30 -18.39
CA VAL A 138 -19.71 10.12 -18.19
C VAL A 138 -18.86 10.19 -19.47
N THR A 139 -18.90 9.15 -20.32
CA THR A 139 -18.25 9.20 -21.63
C THR A 139 -18.95 10.19 -22.56
N GLU A 140 -20.28 10.21 -22.58
CA GLU A 140 -21.08 11.19 -23.33
C GLU A 140 -20.82 12.63 -22.84
N SER A 141 -20.54 12.82 -21.55
CA SER A 141 -20.22 14.13 -20.95
C SER A 141 -18.77 14.56 -21.20
N GLY A 142 -17.94 13.72 -21.84
CA GLY A 142 -16.59 14.09 -22.27
C GLY A 142 -15.47 13.31 -21.60
N ALA A 143 -15.75 12.35 -20.71
CA ALA A 143 -14.71 11.47 -20.18
C ALA A 143 -14.12 10.63 -21.32
N ASN A 144 -12.80 10.71 -21.51
CA ASN A 144 -12.08 9.99 -22.55
C ASN A 144 -10.90 9.17 -22.04
N SER A 145 -10.76 9.09 -20.70
CA SER A 145 -9.76 8.30 -20.00
C SER A 145 -10.43 7.57 -18.83
N ILE A 146 -10.74 6.28 -19.03
CA ILE A 146 -11.36 5.43 -17.99
C ILE A 146 -10.51 4.19 -17.83
N TYR A 147 -9.99 3.98 -16.59
CA TYR A 147 -9.07 2.86 -16.31
C TYR A 147 -9.08 2.47 -14.84
N GLY A 148 -8.44 1.34 -14.53
CA GLY A 148 -8.20 0.91 -13.16
C GLY A 148 -9.48 0.50 -12.43
N ILE A 149 -10.46 -0.08 -13.13
CA ILE A 149 -11.68 -0.58 -12.49
C ILE A 149 -11.31 -1.75 -11.59
N SER A 150 -11.59 -1.61 -10.30
CA SER A 150 -11.35 -2.64 -9.31
C SER A 150 -12.55 -2.79 -8.38
N PHE A 151 -12.95 -4.05 -8.14
CA PHE A 151 -14.09 -4.36 -7.27
C PHE A 151 -13.60 -4.68 -5.87
N ASN A 152 -14.37 -4.26 -4.87
CA ASN A 152 -14.03 -4.42 -3.47
C ASN A 152 -15.27 -4.62 -2.61
N VAL A 153 -15.05 -4.85 -1.32
CA VAL A 153 -16.10 -4.96 -0.30
C VAL A 153 -15.90 -3.84 0.71
N THR A 154 -16.98 -3.14 1.04
CA THR A 154 -16.98 -2.03 2.01
C THR A 154 -16.61 -2.52 3.40
N ASP A 155 -17.25 -3.60 3.87
CA ASP A 155 -16.94 -4.20 5.18
C ASP A 155 -16.36 -5.61 5.01
N LYS A 156 -15.10 -5.76 5.40
CA LYS A 156 -14.35 -7.02 5.36
C LYS A 156 -14.30 -7.73 6.71
N THR A 157 -14.92 -7.19 7.74
CA THR A 157 -14.75 -7.64 9.14
C THR A 157 -15.14 -9.11 9.30
N GLU A 158 -16.31 -9.49 8.81
CA GLU A 158 -16.79 -10.87 8.89
C GLU A 158 -15.92 -11.82 8.07
N ALA A 159 -15.61 -11.46 6.82
CA ALA A 159 -14.78 -12.28 5.94
C ALA A 159 -13.37 -12.48 6.49
N LEU A 160 -12.77 -11.46 7.10
CA LEU A 160 -11.47 -11.56 7.75
C LEU A 160 -11.51 -12.44 8.99
N THR A 161 -12.60 -12.39 9.77
CA THR A 161 -12.78 -13.24 10.94
C THR A 161 -12.87 -14.71 10.52
N GLN A 162 -13.74 -15.04 9.57
CA GLN A 162 -13.87 -16.38 9.01
C GLN A 162 -12.55 -16.90 8.40
N SER A 163 -11.86 -16.04 7.66
CA SER A 163 -10.57 -16.38 7.06
C SER A 163 -9.51 -16.73 8.11
N ARG A 164 -9.47 -16.00 9.24
CA ARG A 164 -8.57 -16.30 10.37
C ARG A 164 -8.91 -17.62 11.05
N GLU A 165 -10.19 -17.91 11.26
CA GLU A 165 -10.65 -19.18 11.83
C GLU A 165 -10.23 -20.36 10.95
N LEU A 166 -10.47 -20.28 9.64
CA LEU A 166 -10.04 -21.30 8.67
C LEU A 166 -8.52 -21.47 8.66
N ALA A 167 -7.77 -20.38 8.76
CA ALA A 167 -6.31 -20.44 8.84
C ALA A 167 -5.81 -21.12 10.11
N LEU A 168 -6.44 -20.85 11.25
CA LEU A 168 -6.12 -21.51 12.53
C LEU A 168 -6.40 -23.02 12.48
N ASP A 169 -7.54 -23.41 11.93
CA ASP A 169 -7.90 -24.82 11.82
C ASP A 169 -6.97 -25.56 10.83
N ASN A 170 -6.62 -24.91 9.72
CA ASN A 170 -5.63 -25.45 8.80
C ASN A 170 -4.25 -25.61 9.47
N ALA A 171 -3.81 -24.64 10.26
CA ALA A 171 -2.55 -24.74 11.01
C ALA A 171 -2.58 -25.89 12.04
N LYS A 172 -3.70 -26.09 12.75
CA LYS A 172 -3.86 -27.20 13.71
C LYS A 172 -3.72 -28.55 13.01
N VAL A 173 -4.34 -28.70 11.83
CA VAL A 173 -4.25 -29.95 11.06
C VAL A 173 -2.82 -30.22 10.60
N GLN A 174 -2.06 -29.18 10.23
CA GLN A 174 -0.66 -29.34 9.82
C GLN A 174 0.30 -29.63 10.99
N ALA A 175 -0.12 -29.33 12.23
CA ALA A 175 0.68 -29.55 13.42
C ALA A 175 0.51 -30.96 14.04
N GLN A 176 -0.42 -31.74 13.56
CA GLN A 176 -0.72 -33.12 14.00
C GLN A 176 0.13 -34.14 13.24
#